data_5bfceda5206986e5dcc39ffa6e516912
#
_entry.id   5bfceda5206986e5dcc39ffa6e516912
#
_cell.length_a   1.000
_cell.length_b   1.000
_cell.length_c   1.000
_cell.angle_alpha   90.00
_cell.angle_beta   90.00
_cell.angle_gamma   90.00
#
_symmetry.space_group_name_H-M   'P 1'
#
loop_
_entity.id
_entity.type
_entity.pdbx_description
1 polymer ?
#
loop_
_entity_poly.entity_id
_entity_poly.type
_entity_poly.pdbx_seq_one_letter_code
_entity_poly.pdbx_strand_id
1 'polypeptide(L)'
;MELDVIFSRELHKKLKEKIKGKVFCRVFDDELYIRIDMDDLYFETSYENFVTRVCYGLSTDYVLYEVIEKYERFLINRVRKYYFKG
;
A
#
# COMPACT_ATOMS: atom_id res chain seq x y z
N MET A 1 0.08 0.90 23.67
CA MET A 1 0.30 0.43 22.31
C MET A 1 -0.46 1.33 21.35
N GLU A 2 0.19 1.84 20.37
CA GLU A 2 -0.38 2.85 19.49
C GLU A 2 -1.24 2.22 18.40
N LEU A 3 -2.38 2.85 18.11
CA LEU A 3 -3.33 2.36 17.11
C LEU A 3 -2.72 2.31 15.71
N ASP A 4 -1.84 3.24 15.40
CA ASP A 4 -1.18 3.29 14.10
C ASP A 4 -0.27 2.08 13.86
N VAL A 5 0.41 1.60 14.91
CA VAL A 5 1.26 0.41 14.82
C VAL A 5 0.41 -0.83 14.59
N ILE A 6 -0.70 -0.97 15.31
CA ILE A 6 -1.63 -2.09 15.15
C ILE A 6 -2.20 -2.10 13.74
N PHE A 7 -2.64 -0.95 13.27
CA PHE A 7 -3.19 -0.78 11.93
C PHE A 7 -2.17 -1.19 10.86
N SER A 8 -0.95 -0.68 10.98
CA SER A 8 0.12 -0.96 10.03
C SER A 8 0.45 -2.45 9.95
N ARG A 9 0.51 -3.13 11.09
CA ARG A 9 0.76 -4.57 11.14
C ARG A 9 -0.36 -5.38 10.50
N GLU A 10 -1.60 -5.01 10.78
CA GLU A 10 -2.76 -5.68 10.21
C GLU A 10 -2.82 -5.49 8.70
N LEU A 11 -2.60 -4.26 8.24
CA LEU A 11 -2.57 -3.95 6.82
C LEU A 11 -1.46 -4.73 6.11
N HIS A 12 -0.27 -4.78 6.69
CA HIS A 12 0.87 -5.52 6.15
C HIS A 12 0.53 -7.00 5.98
N LYS A 13 -0.06 -7.59 7.00
CA LYS A 13 -0.48 -8.99 6.96
C LYS A 13 -1.47 -9.25 5.84
N LYS A 14 -2.49 -8.40 5.72
CA LYS A 14 -3.52 -8.54 4.69
C LYS A 14 -2.97 -8.35 3.28
N LEU A 15 -2.06 -7.40 3.10
CA LEU A 15 -1.41 -7.18 1.82
C LEU A 15 -0.56 -8.37 1.42
N LYS A 16 0.18 -8.95 2.35
CA LYS A 16 1.01 -10.13 2.07
C LYS A 16 0.19 -11.33 1.62
N GLU A 17 -1.03 -11.45 2.10
CA GLU A 17 -1.92 -12.53 1.70
C GLU A 17 -2.43 -12.38 0.27
N LYS A 18 -2.53 -11.15 -0.23
CA LYS A 18 -3.14 -10.86 -1.51
C LYS A 18 -2.16 -10.54 -2.62
N ILE A 19 -0.94 -10.20 -2.30
CA ILE A 19 0.04 -9.73 -3.27
C ILE A 19 1.27 -10.63 -3.25
N LYS A 20 1.69 -11.06 -4.44
CA LYS A 20 2.96 -11.76 -4.62
C LYS A 20 4.05 -10.72 -4.75
N GLY A 21 4.97 -10.73 -3.82
CA GLY A 21 6.04 -9.76 -3.78
C GLY A 21 6.40 -9.43 -2.36
N LYS A 22 7.39 -8.61 -2.19
CA LYS A 22 7.78 -8.16 -0.86
C LYS A 22 7.03 -6.90 -0.51
N VAL A 23 6.21 -6.95 0.52
CA VAL A 23 5.41 -5.84 1.00
C VAL A 23 6.08 -5.21 2.20
N PHE A 24 6.24 -3.89 2.18
CA PHE A 24 6.78 -3.12 3.28
C PHE A 24 5.77 -2.06 3.68
N CYS A 25 5.46 -2.00 4.97
CA CYS A 25 4.61 -0.97 5.56
C CYS A 25 5.38 -0.30 6.68
N ARG A 26 5.43 1.02 6.65
CA ARG A 26 6.16 1.80 7.64
C ARG A 26 5.40 3.08 7.96
N VAL A 27 5.32 3.41 9.24
CA VAL A 27 4.78 4.69 9.68
C VAL A 27 5.94 5.56 10.12
N PHE A 28 6.03 6.74 9.57
CA PHE A 28 7.05 7.71 9.93
C PHE A 28 6.49 9.11 9.73
N ASP A 29 6.66 9.95 10.75
CA ASP A 29 6.27 11.37 10.71
C ASP A 29 4.82 11.57 10.26
N ASP A 30 3.89 10.83 10.88
CA ASP A 30 2.46 10.86 10.61
C ASP A 30 2.08 10.46 9.19
N GLU A 31 2.97 9.74 8.49
CA GLU A 31 2.68 9.20 7.17
C GLU A 31 2.83 7.68 7.18
N LEU A 32 1.92 7.02 6.49
CA LEU A 32 2.03 5.60 6.23
C LEU A 32 2.65 5.41 4.85
N TYR A 33 3.78 4.71 4.79
CA TYR A 33 4.46 4.37 3.55
C TYR A 33 4.28 2.91 3.25
N ILE A 34 3.89 2.61 2.02
CA ILE A 34 3.71 1.24 1.55
C ILE A 34 4.55 1.06 0.29
N ARG A 35 5.36 0.01 0.29
CA ARG A 35 6.18 -0.34 -0.87
C ARG A 35 5.99 -1.82 -1.18
N ILE A 36 5.84 -2.13 -2.45
CA ILE A 36 5.74 -3.50 -2.94
C ILE A 36 6.84 -3.70 -3.96
N ASP A 37 7.81 -4.54 -3.61
CA ASP A 37 8.92 -4.87 -4.50
C ASP A 37 8.57 -6.12 -5.31
N MET A 38 8.77 -6.01 -6.60
CA MET A 38 8.68 -7.08 -7.56
C MET A 38 10.04 -7.18 -8.24
N ASP A 39 10.34 -8.28 -8.89
CA ASP A 39 11.68 -8.61 -9.39
C ASP A 39 12.54 -7.43 -9.82
N ASP A 40 12.09 -6.67 -10.82
CA ASP A 40 12.87 -5.56 -11.38
C ASP A 40 12.17 -4.22 -11.29
N LEU A 41 11.08 -4.15 -10.54
CA LEU A 41 10.35 -2.89 -10.37
C LEU A 41 9.71 -2.83 -8.99
N TYR A 42 9.24 -1.66 -8.62
CA TYR A 42 8.56 -1.49 -7.34
C TYR A 42 7.41 -0.50 -7.47
N PHE A 43 6.46 -0.64 -6.57
CA PHE A 43 5.33 0.27 -6.42
C PHE A 43 5.38 0.90 -5.04
N GLU A 44 5.15 2.21 -4.95
CA GLU A 44 5.09 2.92 -3.69
C GLU A 44 3.83 3.78 -3.62
N THR A 45 3.28 3.88 -2.43
CA THR A 45 2.21 4.82 -2.14
C THR A 45 2.32 5.26 -0.68
N SER A 46 1.71 6.39 -0.36
CA SER A 46 1.72 6.91 1.00
C SER A 46 0.39 7.56 1.35
N TYR A 47 0.14 7.67 2.65
CA TYR A 47 -1.05 8.32 3.21
C TYR A 47 -0.62 9.35 4.23
N GLU A 48 -0.91 10.61 3.94
CA GLU A 48 -0.61 11.72 4.85
C GLU A 48 -1.61 11.77 6.00
N ASN A 49 -1.20 12.36 7.11
CA ASN A 49 -2.02 12.50 8.31
C ASN A 49 -2.60 11.18 8.78
N PHE A 50 -1.80 10.14 8.68
CA PHE A 50 -2.23 8.78 8.91
C PHE A 50 -2.73 8.55 10.34
N VAL A 51 -1.97 9.02 11.35
CA VAL A 51 -2.35 8.83 12.75
C VAL A 51 -3.69 9.50 13.04
N THR A 52 -3.86 10.72 12.54
CA THR A 52 -5.11 11.45 12.69
C THR A 52 -6.27 10.70 12.04
N ARG A 53 -6.08 10.19 10.82
CA ARG A 53 -7.12 9.44 10.11
C ARG A 53 -7.50 8.16 10.85
N VAL A 54 -6.52 7.46 11.42
CA VAL A 54 -6.79 6.26 12.21
C VAL A 54 -7.61 6.60 13.45
N CYS A 55 -7.30 7.71 14.10
CA CYS A 55 -8.06 8.18 15.27
C CYS A 55 -9.49 8.53 14.91
N TYR A 56 -9.76 8.97 13.68
CA TYR A 56 -11.09 9.28 13.19
C TYR A 56 -11.80 8.08 12.54
N GLY A 57 -11.22 6.88 12.66
CA GLY A 57 -11.90 5.67 12.24
C GLY A 57 -11.56 5.17 10.85
N LEU A 58 -10.42 5.56 10.31
CA LEU A 58 -9.95 4.99 9.04
C LEU A 58 -9.84 3.47 9.19
N SER A 59 -10.46 2.72 8.29
CA SER A 59 -10.44 1.26 8.39
C SER A 59 -9.29 0.65 7.59
N THR A 60 -8.78 -0.46 8.11
CA THR A 60 -7.74 -1.23 7.44
C THR A 60 -8.21 -1.72 6.08
N ASP A 61 -9.46 -2.16 5.98
CA ASP A 61 -10.02 -2.67 4.74
C ASP A 61 -10.12 -1.59 3.66
N TYR A 62 -10.47 -0.37 4.05
CA TYR A 62 -10.51 0.75 3.12
C TYR A 62 -9.14 1.00 2.50
N VAL A 63 -8.11 1.07 3.33
CA VAL A 63 -6.74 1.30 2.85
C VAL A 63 -6.27 0.12 2.00
N LEU A 64 -6.60 -1.10 2.43
CA LEU A 64 -6.28 -2.30 1.68
C LEU A 64 -6.83 -2.25 0.25
N TYR A 65 -8.11 -1.90 0.10
CA TYR A 65 -8.73 -1.76 -1.22
C TYR A 65 -8.08 -0.69 -2.05
N GLU A 66 -7.81 0.47 -1.47
CA GLU A 66 -7.16 1.57 -2.21
C GLU A 66 -5.77 1.18 -2.69
N VAL A 67 -4.99 0.56 -1.84
CA VAL A 67 -3.63 0.14 -2.18
C VAL A 67 -3.66 -0.89 -3.31
N ILE A 68 -4.53 -1.89 -3.19
CA ILE A 68 -4.66 -2.93 -4.21
C ILE A 68 -5.11 -2.32 -5.54
N GLU A 69 -6.07 -1.41 -5.53
CA GLU A 69 -6.55 -0.75 -6.74
C GLU A 69 -5.43 0.04 -7.41
N LYS A 70 -4.68 0.82 -6.64
CA LYS A 70 -3.56 1.59 -7.17
C LYS A 70 -2.46 0.68 -7.72
N TYR A 71 -2.19 -0.41 -7.02
CA TYR A 71 -1.20 -1.40 -7.44
C TYR A 71 -1.61 -2.06 -8.76
N GLU A 72 -2.86 -2.45 -8.88
CA GLU A 72 -3.37 -3.06 -10.11
C GLU A 72 -3.31 -2.08 -11.29
N ARG A 73 -3.66 -0.82 -11.07
CA ARG A 73 -3.52 0.22 -12.10
C ARG A 73 -2.07 0.40 -12.51
N PHE A 74 -1.17 0.38 -11.56
CA PHE A 74 0.26 0.47 -11.82
C PHE A 74 0.71 -0.67 -12.73
N LEU A 75 0.30 -1.90 -12.44
CA LEU A 75 0.63 -3.07 -13.25
C LEU A 75 0.02 -2.97 -14.66
N ILE A 76 -1.25 -2.57 -14.76
CA ILE A 76 -1.92 -2.40 -16.05
C ILE A 76 -1.20 -1.37 -16.89
N ASN A 77 -0.82 -0.25 -16.30
CA ASN A 77 -0.10 0.81 -17.01
C ASN A 77 1.27 0.34 -17.50
N ARG A 78 1.96 -0.51 -16.72
CA ARG A 78 3.23 -1.09 -17.14
C ARG A 78 3.03 -2.02 -18.32
N VAL A 79 2.00 -2.87 -18.28
CA VAL A 79 1.67 -3.78 -19.39
C VAL A 79 1.32 -2.99 -20.65
N ARG A 80 0.49 -1.96 -20.54
CA ARG A 80 0.14 -1.11 -21.68
C ARG A 80 1.35 -0.43 -22.29
N LYS A 81 2.21 0.09 -21.43
CA LYS A 81 3.44 0.76 -21.88
C LYS A 81 4.35 -0.20 -22.64
N TYR A 82 4.34 -1.46 -22.25
CA TYR A 82 5.17 -2.50 -22.85
C TYR A 82 4.61 -2.99 -24.18
N TYR A 83 3.29 -3.24 -24.23
CA TYR A 83 2.66 -3.86 -25.39
C TYR A 83 2.03 -2.89 -26.38
N PHE A 84 1.72 -1.67 -25.96
CA PHE A 84 1.07 -0.67 -26.80
C PHE A 84 1.96 0.54 -27.03
N LYS A 85 3.21 0.30 -27.23
CA LYS A 85 4.13 1.34 -27.69
C LYS A 85 3.73 1.75 -29.08
N GLY A 86 3.00 2.79 -29.16
CA GLY A 86 2.66 3.34 -30.44
C GLY A 86 3.40 4.60 -30.71
#